data_fc29954e45ef0d4e518040cb262ced1e
#
_entry.id   fc29954e45ef0d4e518040cb262ced1e
#
_cell.length_a   1.000
_cell.length_b   1.000
_cell.length_c   1.000
_cell.angle_alpha   90.00
_cell.angle_beta   90.00
_cell.angle_gamma   90.00
#
_symmetry.space_group_name_H-M   'P 1'
#
loop_
_entity.id
_entity.type
_entity.pdbx_description
1 polymer ?
#
loop_
_entity_poly.entity_id
_entity_poly.type
_entity_poly.pdbx_seq_one_letter_code
_entity_poly.pdbx_strand_id
1 'polypeptide(L)'
;MNPVIAFTIIMMIWTISDFISKKTKTMLSSLFVASLIFLLGFKTNIFPEDLLTSSSLLTLGTTIVGFIIVHIGTSISIQEFKAQWKTFIIGFSAVIGITVFLFVFGPLFETMNHVIAAIAAVSGGTISIVMVQEKAVTLGLISVAVLPVLISAFQGVIGFPLTSVILRKEAKSIQTRYRNGELKLTNEEHTEEKASGKLPKAFQTTAGTLFVVGIVVVISMKLSELTGGIINTFIIALLFGIGLRAAGIFKKNVLSGIDALGLMMLGILIIIFGPLATISVNDLVELIIPLLLSFAVGVGGAIIFAIIVGKILGYSVSMSIAIGLTSLYGFPGTMILSQEAANAVGETPEEKKVIENEILPKMIIAGFSTVTITSVFLTSIIVGFMV
;
A
#
# COMPACT_ATOMS: atom_id res chain seq x y z
N MET A 1 3.41 27.43 6.86
CA MET A 1 4.87 27.49 6.52
C MET A 1 5.08 27.92 5.07
N ASN A 2 6.27 28.48 4.69
CA ASN A 2 6.55 28.76 3.27
C ASN A 2 6.62 27.42 2.49
N PRO A 3 5.94 27.29 1.33
CA PRO A 3 5.87 26.04 0.57
C PRO A 3 7.23 25.46 0.15
N VAL A 4 8.17 26.35 -0.26
CA VAL A 4 9.51 25.92 -0.69
C VAL A 4 10.30 25.34 0.49
N ILE A 5 10.20 25.99 1.65
CA ILE A 5 10.87 25.50 2.87
C ILE A 5 10.28 24.17 3.29
N ALA A 6 8.94 24.06 3.31
CA ALA A 6 8.25 22.81 3.66
C ALA A 6 8.65 21.67 2.72
N PHE A 7 8.63 21.92 1.41
CA PHE A 7 9.07 20.96 0.39
C PHE A 7 10.52 20.51 0.63
N THR A 8 11.43 21.47 0.88
CA THR A 8 12.85 21.17 1.10
C THR A 8 13.08 20.35 2.35
N ILE A 9 12.38 20.62 3.45
CA ILE A 9 12.45 19.81 4.68
C ILE A 9 12.01 18.39 4.41
N ILE A 10 10.89 18.18 3.70
CA ILE A 10 10.40 16.85 3.36
C ILE A 10 11.41 16.09 2.49
N MET A 11 12.00 16.75 1.48
CA MET A 11 13.03 16.12 0.66
C MET A 11 14.30 15.78 1.45
N MET A 12 14.67 16.61 2.41
CA MET A 12 15.77 16.31 3.34
C MET A 12 15.46 15.08 4.17
N ILE A 13 14.27 14.98 4.77
CA ILE A 13 13.84 13.82 5.56
C ILE A 13 13.89 12.55 4.70
N TRP A 14 13.38 12.63 3.47
CA TRP A 14 13.37 11.51 2.55
C TRP A 14 14.79 11.08 2.18
N THR A 15 15.68 12.04 1.88
CA THR A 15 17.09 11.78 1.58
C THR A 15 17.82 11.09 2.74
N ILE A 16 17.59 11.57 3.97
CA ILE A 16 18.15 10.94 5.17
C ILE A 16 17.62 9.52 5.33
N SER A 17 16.32 9.31 5.10
CA SER A 17 15.67 8.00 5.21
C SER A 17 16.23 7.00 4.20
N ASP A 18 16.42 7.42 2.96
CA ASP A 18 17.05 6.61 1.92
C ASP A 18 18.50 6.29 2.25
N PHE A 19 19.25 7.25 2.77
CA PHE A 19 20.63 7.04 3.18
C PHE A 19 20.74 6.01 4.31
N ILE A 20 19.87 6.11 5.34
CA ILE A 20 19.81 5.15 6.44
C ILE A 20 19.39 3.77 5.93
N SER A 21 18.39 3.69 5.07
CA SER A 21 17.94 2.45 4.45
C SER A 21 19.08 1.76 3.71
N LYS A 22 19.78 2.48 2.84
CA LYS A 22 20.95 1.95 2.11
C LYS A 22 22.06 1.49 3.05
N LYS A 23 22.39 2.29 4.08
CA LYS A 23 23.46 1.96 5.06
C LYS A 23 23.11 0.74 5.91
N THR A 24 21.86 0.54 6.24
CA THR A 24 21.37 -0.62 7.00
C THR A 24 21.06 -1.83 6.10
N LYS A 25 21.41 -1.77 4.81
CA LYS A 25 21.09 -2.77 3.80
C LYS A 25 19.59 -3.13 3.85
N THR A 26 18.73 -2.12 3.93
CA THR A 26 17.27 -2.19 4.04
C THR A 26 16.73 -2.99 5.24
N MET A 27 17.51 -3.19 6.29
CA MET A 27 16.93 -3.67 7.56
C MET A 27 15.92 -2.67 8.11
N LEU A 28 16.22 -1.36 7.92
CA LEU A 28 15.28 -0.28 8.15
C LEU A 28 14.88 0.28 6.79
N SER A 29 13.61 0.13 6.41
CA SER A 29 13.12 0.67 5.14
C SER A 29 13.08 2.20 5.16
N SER A 30 13.20 2.84 4.01
CA SER A 30 13.09 4.31 3.88
C SER A 30 11.76 4.81 4.44
N LEU A 31 10.68 4.06 4.17
CA LEU A 31 9.34 4.38 4.67
C LEU A 31 9.25 4.33 6.20
N PHE A 32 9.85 3.33 6.83
CA PHE A 32 9.89 3.22 8.28
C PHE A 32 10.67 4.38 8.91
N VAL A 33 11.87 4.66 8.40
CA VAL A 33 12.73 5.75 8.91
C VAL A 33 12.02 7.09 8.74
N ALA A 34 11.42 7.35 7.58
CA ALA A 34 10.66 8.57 7.33
C ALA A 34 9.46 8.69 8.28
N SER A 35 8.68 7.61 8.49
CA SER A 35 7.56 7.59 9.43
C SER A 35 8.00 7.94 10.84
N LEU A 36 9.13 7.39 11.28
CA LEU A 36 9.68 7.67 12.62
C LEU A 36 10.14 9.12 12.75
N ILE A 37 10.84 9.66 11.75
CA ILE A 37 11.29 11.06 11.76
C ILE A 37 10.09 12.01 11.76
N PHE A 38 9.07 11.77 10.93
CA PHE A 38 7.87 12.58 10.91
C PHE A 38 7.11 12.51 12.23
N LEU A 39 6.88 11.30 12.76
CA LEU A 39 6.18 11.12 14.03
C LEU A 39 6.90 11.88 15.17
N LEU A 40 8.20 11.66 15.34
CA LEU A 40 8.98 12.34 16.38
C LEU A 40 9.00 13.85 16.15
N GLY A 41 9.21 14.30 14.92
CA GLY A 41 9.26 15.71 14.58
C GLY A 41 7.96 16.45 14.87
N PHE A 42 6.81 15.85 14.57
CA PHE A 42 5.50 16.43 14.91
C PHE A 42 5.24 16.42 16.43
N LYS A 43 5.55 15.32 17.12
CA LYS A 43 5.28 15.21 18.58
C LYS A 43 6.23 16.03 19.46
N THR A 44 7.42 16.34 18.98
CA THR A 44 8.37 17.25 19.65
C THR A 44 8.21 18.71 19.22
N ASN A 45 7.21 19.02 18.37
CA ASN A 45 6.98 20.35 17.80
C ASN A 45 8.19 20.91 17.00
N ILE A 46 9.11 20.05 16.56
CA ILE A 46 10.20 20.43 15.63
C ILE A 46 9.59 20.73 14.25
N PHE A 47 8.59 19.94 13.84
CA PHE A 47 7.84 20.17 12.62
C PHE A 47 6.46 20.74 12.96
N PRO A 48 6.05 21.81 12.27
CA PRO A 48 4.70 22.33 12.41
C PRO A 48 3.69 21.35 11.78
N GLU A 49 2.48 21.28 12.33
CA GLU A 49 1.42 20.38 11.88
C GLU A 49 1.07 20.56 10.39
N ASP A 50 1.20 21.79 9.88
CA ASP A 50 0.94 22.14 8.49
C ASP A 50 2.10 21.82 7.53
N LEU A 51 3.20 21.19 7.98
CA LEU A 51 4.38 20.91 7.14
C LEU A 51 4.00 20.18 5.83
N LEU A 52 3.23 19.09 5.93
CA LEU A 52 2.87 18.27 4.78
C LEU A 52 1.91 19.00 3.84
N THR A 53 0.95 19.71 4.37
CA THR A 53 -0.02 20.50 3.60
C THR A 53 0.62 21.74 2.99
N SER A 54 1.46 22.45 3.75
CA SER A 54 2.19 23.64 3.29
C SER A 54 3.13 23.34 2.12
N SER A 55 3.69 22.11 2.06
CA SER A 55 4.57 21.70 0.95
C SER A 55 3.85 21.52 -0.38
N SER A 56 2.52 21.49 -0.40
CA SER A 56 1.65 21.11 -1.52
C SER A 56 1.82 19.64 -1.97
N LEU A 57 2.76 18.88 -1.40
CA LEU A 57 3.01 17.47 -1.79
C LEU A 57 1.86 16.56 -1.38
N LEU A 58 1.22 16.79 -0.24
CA LEU A 58 0.06 16.02 0.19
C LEU A 58 -1.10 16.20 -0.79
N THR A 59 -1.41 17.45 -1.17
CA THR A 59 -2.45 17.75 -2.15
C THR A 59 -2.09 17.19 -3.53
N LEU A 60 -0.85 17.35 -3.96
CA LEU A 60 -0.36 16.77 -5.20
C LEU A 60 -0.54 15.24 -5.16
N GLY A 61 -0.10 14.59 -4.09
CA GLY A 61 -0.19 13.13 -3.91
C GLY A 61 -1.62 12.63 -4.04
N THR A 62 -2.57 13.23 -3.33
CA THR A 62 -3.99 12.84 -3.40
C THR A 62 -4.58 13.06 -4.79
N THR A 63 -4.15 14.11 -5.50
CA THR A 63 -4.59 14.38 -6.87
C THR A 63 -4.09 13.33 -7.86
N ILE A 64 -2.84 12.90 -7.73
CA ILE A 64 -2.17 12.07 -8.74
C ILE A 64 -2.18 10.57 -8.43
N VAL A 65 -2.64 10.16 -7.23
CA VAL A 65 -2.63 8.74 -6.86
C VAL A 65 -3.36 7.86 -7.89
N GLY A 66 -4.49 8.31 -8.41
CA GLY A 66 -5.24 7.61 -9.45
C GLY A 66 -4.44 7.42 -10.74
N PHE A 67 -3.63 8.40 -11.14
CA PHE A 67 -2.77 8.34 -12.32
C PHE A 67 -1.70 7.25 -12.18
N ILE A 68 -1.07 7.18 -11.02
CA ILE A 68 -0.08 6.14 -10.73
C ILE A 68 -0.72 4.76 -10.69
N ILE A 69 -1.95 4.64 -10.20
CA ILE A 69 -2.67 3.37 -10.20
C ILE A 69 -3.01 2.91 -11.62
N VAL A 70 -3.44 3.81 -12.50
CA VAL A 70 -3.61 3.49 -13.95
C VAL A 70 -2.27 3.05 -14.54
N HIS A 71 -1.17 3.75 -14.23
CA HIS A 71 0.18 3.39 -14.69
C HIS A 71 0.56 1.97 -14.24
N ILE A 72 0.34 1.62 -12.97
CA ILE A 72 0.58 0.27 -12.46
C ILE A 72 -0.33 -0.74 -13.17
N GLY A 73 -1.60 -0.42 -13.40
CA GLY A 73 -2.50 -1.25 -14.20
C GLY A 73 -1.92 -1.54 -15.59
N THR A 74 -1.34 -0.53 -16.25
CA THR A 74 -0.68 -0.73 -17.55
C THR A 74 0.64 -1.52 -17.47
N SER A 75 1.22 -1.72 -16.31
CA SER A 75 2.38 -2.59 -16.13
C SER A 75 2.01 -4.08 -16.07
N ILE A 76 0.77 -4.39 -15.65
CA ILE A 76 0.26 -5.74 -15.43
C ILE A 76 -0.48 -6.25 -16.67
N SER A 77 -0.06 -7.41 -17.22
CA SER A 77 -0.82 -8.08 -18.30
C SER A 77 -2.04 -8.82 -17.72
N ILE A 78 -3.06 -9.09 -18.56
CA ILE A 78 -4.22 -9.91 -18.13
C ILE A 78 -3.77 -11.32 -17.74
N GLN A 79 -2.76 -11.86 -18.41
CA GLN A 79 -2.19 -13.17 -18.07
C GLN A 79 -1.54 -13.13 -16.68
N GLU A 80 -0.74 -12.08 -16.38
CA GLU A 80 -0.14 -11.88 -15.04
C GLU A 80 -1.21 -11.72 -13.96
N PHE A 81 -2.27 -10.95 -14.21
CA PHE A 81 -3.37 -10.80 -13.26
C PHE A 81 -4.07 -12.12 -12.98
N LYS A 82 -4.40 -12.89 -14.04
CA LYS A 82 -4.96 -14.24 -13.89
C LYS A 82 -4.00 -15.19 -13.17
N ALA A 83 -2.70 -15.09 -13.42
CA ALA A 83 -1.69 -15.90 -12.74
C ALA A 83 -1.59 -15.57 -11.23
N GLN A 84 -1.97 -14.36 -10.82
CA GLN A 84 -1.90 -13.89 -9.43
C GLN A 84 -3.18 -14.16 -8.59
N TRP A 85 -4.16 -14.92 -9.08
CA TRP A 85 -5.39 -15.21 -8.34
C TRP A 85 -5.11 -15.85 -6.97
N LYS A 86 -4.05 -16.66 -6.88
CA LYS A 86 -3.59 -17.26 -5.62
C LYS A 86 -3.19 -16.20 -4.60
N THR A 87 -2.47 -15.17 -5.05
CA THR A 87 -2.08 -14.03 -4.21
C THR A 87 -3.31 -13.29 -3.67
N PHE A 88 -4.33 -13.10 -4.51
CA PHE A 88 -5.60 -12.52 -4.09
C PHE A 88 -6.24 -13.33 -2.95
N ILE A 89 -6.32 -14.65 -3.09
CA ILE A 89 -6.91 -15.53 -2.07
C ILE A 89 -6.08 -15.52 -0.77
N ILE A 90 -4.75 -15.47 -0.86
CA ILE A 90 -3.90 -15.36 0.35
C ILE A 90 -4.18 -14.03 1.06
N GLY A 91 -4.23 -12.91 0.34
CA GLY A 91 -4.57 -11.60 0.90
C GLY A 91 -5.97 -11.58 1.53
N PHE A 92 -6.96 -12.13 0.83
CA PHE A 92 -8.32 -12.29 1.35
C PHE A 92 -8.34 -13.08 2.67
N SER A 93 -7.65 -14.22 2.70
CA SER A 93 -7.57 -15.06 3.89
C SER A 93 -6.87 -14.36 5.06
N ALA A 94 -5.86 -13.52 4.79
CA ALA A 94 -5.18 -12.74 5.82
C ALA A 94 -6.13 -11.76 6.53
N VAL A 95 -6.99 -11.07 5.78
CA VAL A 95 -7.98 -10.14 6.36
C VAL A 95 -9.06 -10.91 7.14
N ILE A 96 -9.47 -12.10 6.66
CA ILE A 96 -10.31 -13.01 7.47
C ILE A 96 -9.59 -13.39 8.77
N GLY A 97 -8.30 -13.70 8.70
CA GLY A 97 -7.49 -13.99 9.88
C GLY A 97 -7.48 -12.86 10.90
N ILE A 98 -7.29 -11.61 10.45
CA ILE A 98 -7.42 -10.41 11.30
C ILE A 98 -8.79 -10.40 11.99
N THR A 99 -9.84 -10.57 11.19
CA THR A 99 -11.22 -10.51 11.67
C THR A 99 -11.49 -11.58 12.71
N VAL A 100 -11.19 -12.85 12.42
CA VAL A 100 -11.42 -13.97 13.32
C VAL A 100 -10.65 -13.81 14.62
N PHE A 101 -9.36 -13.48 14.54
CA PHE A 101 -8.53 -13.34 15.73
C PHE A 101 -8.98 -12.18 16.62
N LEU A 102 -9.30 -11.05 16.05
CA LEU A 102 -9.80 -9.91 16.84
C LEU A 102 -11.19 -10.15 17.39
N PHE A 103 -12.09 -10.83 16.67
CA PHE A 103 -13.39 -11.22 17.26
C PHE A 103 -13.26 -12.20 18.42
N VAL A 104 -12.32 -13.14 18.34
CA VAL A 104 -12.13 -14.17 19.40
C VAL A 104 -11.37 -13.63 20.59
N PHE A 105 -10.28 -12.90 20.36
CA PHE A 105 -9.37 -12.48 21.43
C PHE A 105 -9.55 -11.00 21.82
N GLY A 106 -10.10 -10.16 20.94
CA GLY A 106 -10.31 -8.74 21.21
C GLY A 106 -11.17 -8.43 22.42
N PRO A 107 -12.30 -9.17 22.65
CA PRO A 107 -13.13 -8.98 23.85
C PRO A 107 -12.42 -9.22 25.17
N LEU A 108 -11.23 -9.82 25.18
CA LEU A 108 -10.42 -9.98 26.38
C LEU A 108 -9.77 -8.69 26.87
N PHE A 109 -9.64 -7.67 26.01
CA PHE A 109 -8.96 -6.42 26.34
C PHE A 109 -9.72 -5.16 25.91
N GLU A 110 -10.79 -5.30 25.10
CA GLU A 110 -11.57 -4.18 24.59
C GLU A 110 -13.06 -4.52 24.44
N THR A 111 -13.91 -3.49 24.36
CA THR A 111 -15.33 -3.66 24.04
C THR A 111 -15.52 -4.11 22.60
N MET A 112 -16.65 -4.75 22.30
CA MET A 112 -16.93 -5.24 20.93
C MET A 112 -16.92 -4.10 19.90
N ASN A 113 -17.36 -2.90 20.26
CA ASN A 113 -17.30 -1.75 19.35
C ASN A 113 -15.86 -1.34 19.03
N HIS A 114 -14.96 -1.35 20.01
CA HIS A 114 -13.53 -1.11 19.77
C HIS A 114 -12.90 -2.24 18.95
N VAL A 115 -13.31 -3.49 19.18
CA VAL A 115 -12.84 -4.64 18.38
C VAL A 115 -13.24 -4.48 16.90
N ILE A 116 -14.48 -4.11 16.62
CA ILE A 116 -14.94 -3.85 15.24
C ILE A 116 -14.14 -2.70 14.61
N ALA A 117 -13.91 -1.64 15.37
CA ALA A 117 -13.10 -0.51 14.93
C ALA A 117 -11.65 -0.92 14.63
N ALA A 118 -11.05 -1.75 15.49
CA ALA A 118 -9.71 -2.28 15.30
C ALA A 118 -9.61 -3.19 14.05
N ILE A 119 -10.60 -4.07 13.82
CA ILE A 119 -10.63 -4.93 12.63
C ILE A 119 -10.60 -4.09 11.35
N ALA A 120 -11.48 -3.08 11.27
CA ALA A 120 -11.55 -2.20 10.11
C ALA A 120 -10.22 -1.48 9.84
N ALA A 121 -9.54 -1.03 10.89
CA ALA A 121 -8.30 -0.29 10.78
C ALA A 121 -7.09 -1.20 10.50
N VAL A 122 -6.92 -2.30 11.23
CA VAL A 122 -5.79 -3.24 11.03
C VAL A 122 -5.88 -3.92 9.66
N SER A 123 -7.07 -4.10 9.10
CA SER A 123 -7.25 -4.57 7.73
C SER A 123 -6.90 -3.52 6.66
N GLY A 124 -6.63 -2.28 7.04
CA GLY A 124 -5.87 -1.30 6.27
C GLY A 124 -6.63 -0.40 5.31
N GLY A 125 -7.93 -0.44 5.23
CA GLY A 125 -8.67 0.38 4.26
C GLY A 125 -9.08 1.75 4.79
N THR A 126 -8.68 2.86 4.16
CA THR A 126 -9.16 4.21 4.51
C THR A 126 -10.70 4.27 4.50
N ILE A 127 -11.34 3.64 3.52
CA ILE A 127 -12.80 3.56 3.43
C ILE A 127 -13.36 2.78 4.62
N SER A 128 -12.76 1.67 4.99
CA SER A 128 -13.16 0.87 6.16
C SER A 128 -13.09 1.68 7.45
N ILE A 129 -12.05 2.50 7.60
CA ILE A 129 -11.88 3.41 8.73
C ILE A 129 -13.01 4.43 8.75
N VAL A 130 -13.30 5.10 7.61
CA VAL A 130 -14.38 6.10 7.50
C VAL A 130 -15.73 5.48 7.82
N MET A 131 -16.04 4.30 7.30
CA MET A 131 -17.31 3.60 7.57
C MET A 131 -17.53 3.36 9.06
N VAL A 132 -16.50 2.90 9.77
CA VAL A 132 -16.58 2.66 11.22
C VAL A 132 -16.67 3.98 11.99
N GLN A 133 -15.91 5.01 11.59
CA GLN A 133 -15.97 6.32 12.22
C GLN A 133 -17.36 6.96 12.10
N GLU A 134 -17.95 6.96 10.91
CA GLU A 134 -19.30 7.48 10.68
C GLU A 134 -20.33 6.76 11.57
N LYS A 135 -20.27 5.43 11.63
CA LYS A 135 -21.15 4.64 12.48
C LYS A 135 -20.93 4.93 13.95
N ALA A 136 -19.67 4.97 14.41
CA ALA A 136 -19.33 5.26 15.81
C ALA A 136 -19.80 6.66 16.23
N VAL A 137 -19.58 7.67 15.38
CA VAL A 137 -20.07 9.04 15.65
C VAL A 137 -21.60 9.08 15.70
N THR A 138 -22.29 8.39 14.81
CA THR A 138 -23.77 8.31 14.79
C THR A 138 -24.31 7.68 16.08
N LEU A 139 -23.57 6.74 16.68
CA LEU A 139 -23.90 6.10 17.96
C LEU A 139 -23.42 6.89 19.17
N GLY A 140 -22.73 8.02 19.00
CA GLY A 140 -22.16 8.82 20.10
C GLY A 140 -20.89 8.21 20.72
N LEU A 141 -20.27 7.22 20.09
CA LEU A 141 -19.12 6.46 20.57
C LEU A 141 -17.80 7.13 20.13
N ILE A 142 -17.49 8.30 20.66
CA ILE A 142 -16.35 9.12 20.23
C ILE A 142 -15.01 8.39 20.39
N SER A 143 -14.78 7.72 21.53
CA SER A 143 -13.54 6.94 21.77
C SER A 143 -13.34 5.83 20.72
N VAL A 144 -14.44 5.17 20.33
CA VAL A 144 -14.40 4.14 19.27
C VAL A 144 -14.03 4.74 17.92
N ALA A 145 -14.48 5.96 17.62
CA ALA A 145 -14.17 6.65 16.38
C ALA A 145 -12.69 7.08 16.29
N VAL A 146 -12.01 7.29 17.41
CA VAL A 146 -10.60 7.70 17.47
C VAL A 146 -9.65 6.52 17.23
N LEU A 147 -9.94 5.34 17.76
CA LEU A 147 -9.06 4.16 17.68
C LEU A 147 -8.62 3.79 16.25
N PRO A 148 -9.50 3.78 15.21
CA PRO A 148 -9.09 3.49 13.85
C PRO A 148 -8.07 4.48 13.28
N VAL A 149 -8.17 5.76 13.66
CA VAL A 149 -7.22 6.80 13.23
C VAL A 149 -5.84 6.51 13.80
N LEU A 150 -5.80 6.17 15.10
CA LEU A 150 -4.57 5.81 15.79
C LEU A 150 -3.91 4.58 15.17
N ILE A 151 -4.67 3.52 14.95
CA ILE A 151 -4.18 2.30 14.29
C ILE A 151 -3.63 2.67 12.90
N SER A 152 -4.36 3.45 12.11
CA SER A 152 -3.93 3.91 10.78
C SER A 152 -2.60 4.70 10.84
N ALA A 153 -2.41 5.54 11.85
CA ALA A 153 -1.18 6.30 12.01
C ALA A 153 0.04 5.40 12.31
N PHE A 154 -0.15 4.31 13.05
CA PHE A 154 0.94 3.43 13.49
C PHE A 154 1.13 2.18 12.63
N GLN A 155 0.16 1.78 11.82
CA GLN A 155 0.26 0.55 11.03
C GLN A 155 1.48 0.51 10.13
N GLY A 156 1.89 1.62 9.53
CA GLY A 156 3.10 1.72 8.73
C GLY A 156 4.37 1.55 9.55
N VAL A 157 4.41 2.10 10.77
CA VAL A 157 5.56 1.97 11.69
C VAL A 157 5.82 0.52 12.06
N ILE A 158 4.77 -0.30 12.13
CA ILE A 158 4.87 -1.75 12.41
C ILE A 158 5.04 -2.54 11.11
N GLY A 159 4.23 -2.24 10.10
CA GLY A 159 4.16 -3.00 8.85
C GLY A 159 5.43 -2.92 8.01
N PHE A 160 6.03 -1.73 7.89
CA PHE A 160 7.19 -1.54 7.02
C PHE A 160 8.43 -2.32 7.47
N PRO A 161 8.91 -2.24 8.74
CA PRO A 161 10.08 -2.99 9.14
C PRO A 161 9.84 -4.49 9.13
N LEU A 162 8.66 -4.94 9.57
CA LEU A 162 8.33 -6.36 9.58
C LEU A 162 8.33 -6.94 8.17
N THR A 163 7.68 -6.25 7.22
CA THR A 163 7.66 -6.68 5.81
C THR A 163 9.03 -6.59 5.16
N SER A 164 9.81 -5.53 5.44
CA SER A 164 11.17 -5.38 4.88
C SER A 164 12.05 -6.58 5.23
N VAL A 165 12.04 -7.02 6.49
CA VAL A 165 12.80 -8.20 6.93
C VAL A 165 12.33 -9.47 6.22
N ILE A 166 11.02 -9.65 6.11
CA ILE A 166 10.41 -10.84 5.48
C ILE A 166 10.68 -10.86 3.96
N LEU A 167 10.48 -9.74 3.26
CA LEU A 167 10.74 -9.66 1.82
C LEU A 167 12.23 -9.84 1.49
N ARG A 168 13.12 -9.36 2.34
CA ARG A 168 14.54 -9.60 2.16
C ARG A 168 14.89 -11.09 2.28
N LYS A 169 14.23 -11.83 3.18
CA LYS A 169 14.38 -13.28 3.27
C LYS A 169 13.88 -13.97 1.99
N GLU A 170 12.73 -13.53 1.47
CA GLU A 170 12.19 -14.05 0.22
C GLU A 170 13.11 -13.74 -0.97
N ALA A 171 13.60 -12.49 -1.06
CA ALA A 171 14.52 -12.06 -2.10
C ALA A 171 15.81 -12.92 -2.15
N LYS A 172 16.36 -13.28 -0.97
CA LYS A 172 17.51 -14.19 -0.89
C LYS A 172 17.18 -15.59 -1.41
N SER A 173 16.00 -16.10 -1.11
CA SER A 173 15.54 -17.40 -1.65
C SER A 173 15.43 -17.35 -3.17
N ILE A 174 14.86 -16.28 -3.73
CA ILE A 174 14.76 -16.06 -5.17
C ILE A 174 16.15 -15.95 -5.82
N GLN A 175 17.06 -15.17 -5.22
CA GLN A 175 18.44 -15.04 -5.66
C GLN A 175 19.14 -16.40 -5.75
N THR A 176 19.02 -17.23 -4.71
CA THR A 176 19.61 -18.56 -4.67
C THR A 176 19.05 -19.45 -5.79
N ARG A 177 17.75 -19.46 -5.97
CA ARG A 177 17.08 -20.22 -7.05
C ARG A 177 17.50 -19.74 -8.44
N TYR A 178 17.69 -18.45 -8.62
CA TYR A 178 18.20 -17.88 -9.86
C TYR A 178 19.65 -18.33 -10.14
N ARG A 179 20.53 -18.25 -9.13
CA ARG A 179 21.92 -18.70 -9.23
C ARG A 179 22.05 -20.20 -9.48
N ASN A 180 21.11 -21.00 -8.98
CA ASN A 180 21.03 -22.44 -9.24
C ASN A 180 20.44 -22.77 -10.64
N GLY A 181 20.00 -21.79 -11.41
CA GLY A 181 19.40 -22.00 -12.74
C GLY A 181 17.94 -22.48 -12.70
N GLU A 182 17.30 -22.51 -11.53
CA GLU A 182 15.90 -22.90 -11.36
C GLU A 182 14.93 -21.79 -11.83
N LEU A 183 15.38 -20.55 -11.77
CA LEU A 183 14.68 -19.38 -12.30
C LEU A 183 15.52 -18.83 -13.46
N LYS A 184 14.93 -18.72 -14.59
CA LYS A 184 15.52 -17.94 -15.67
C LYS A 184 15.00 -16.52 -15.55
N LEU A 185 15.84 -15.51 -15.87
CA LEU A 185 15.28 -14.27 -16.37
C LEU A 185 14.28 -14.74 -17.45
N THR A 186 12.99 -14.63 -17.17
CA THR A 186 12.08 -14.42 -18.25
C THR A 186 12.57 -13.10 -18.82
N ASN A 187 13.56 -13.16 -19.73
CA ASN A 187 13.49 -12.29 -20.83
C ASN A 187 12.07 -12.59 -21.32
N GLU A 188 11.05 -11.89 -20.79
CA GLU A 188 10.20 -11.32 -21.78
C GLU A 188 11.25 -10.67 -22.68
N GLU A 189 11.74 -11.45 -23.70
CA GLU A 189 12.05 -10.79 -24.93
C GLU A 189 10.90 -9.82 -24.96
N HIS A 190 11.24 -8.56 -24.65
CA HIS A 190 10.52 -7.54 -25.27
C HIS A 190 10.63 -7.95 -26.77
N THR A 191 9.75 -8.94 -27.18
CA THR A 191 9.05 -8.64 -28.38
C THR A 191 8.72 -7.24 -28.03
N GLU A 192 9.51 -6.31 -28.59
CA GLU A 192 9.09 -4.96 -28.71
C GLU A 192 7.67 -5.12 -29.23
N GLU A 193 6.71 -5.38 -28.31
CA GLU A 193 5.33 -5.00 -28.57
C GLU A 193 5.57 -3.57 -28.89
N LYS A 194 5.70 -3.36 -30.21
CA LYS A 194 6.01 -2.07 -30.81
C LYS A 194 5.28 -1.08 -29.97
N ALA A 195 6.02 -0.30 -29.18
CA ALA A 195 5.54 0.50 -28.07
C ALA A 195 4.59 1.63 -28.55
N SER A 196 3.89 1.37 -29.62
CA SER A 196 2.82 2.18 -30.15
C SER A 196 1.50 1.73 -29.52
N GLY A 197 1.23 2.25 -28.33
CA GLY A 197 -0.16 2.40 -27.98
C GLY A 197 -0.85 3.11 -29.16
N LYS A 198 -2.07 2.69 -29.49
CA LYS A 198 -2.88 3.29 -30.58
C LYS A 198 -3.29 4.75 -30.28
N LEU A 199 -2.71 5.36 -29.25
CA LEU A 199 -2.94 6.77 -28.94
C LEU A 199 -2.41 7.62 -30.10
N PRO A 200 -3.23 8.56 -30.62
CA PRO A 200 -2.77 9.54 -31.60
C PRO A 200 -1.51 10.28 -31.14
N LYS A 201 -0.61 10.61 -32.05
CA LYS A 201 0.67 11.27 -31.73
C LYS A 201 0.51 12.52 -30.87
N ALA A 202 -0.60 13.25 -31.03
CA ALA A 202 -0.91 14.44 -30.22
C ALA A 202 -1.02 14.12 -28.71
N PHE A 203 -1.42 12.91 -28.31
CA PHE A 203 -1.55 12.50 -26.93
C PHE A 203 -0.33 11.72 -26.40
N GLN A 204 0.73 11.59 -27.19
CA GLN A 204 1.97 10.94 -26.77
C GLN A 204 2.97 11.92 -26.10
N THR A 205 2.60 13.19 -25.95
CA THR A 205 3.32 14.18 -25.16
C THR A 205 3.07 13.97 -23.66
N THR A 206 3.89 14.56 -22.79
CA THR A 206 3.67 14.53 -21.33
C THR A 206 2.25 15.01 -20.96
N ALA A 207 1.85 16.19 -21.45
CA ALA A 207 0.51 16.73 -21.16
C ALA A 207 -0.62 15.86 -21.75
N GLY A 208 -0.45 15.38 -22.98
CA GLY A 208 -1.43 14.51 -23.65
C GLY A 208 -1.61 13.17 -22.94
N THR A 209 -0.51 12.55 -22.50
CA THR A 209 -0.55 11.30 -21.71
C THR A 209 -1.25 11.53 -20.38
N LEU A 210 -0.90 12.57 -19.65
CA LEU A 210 -1.56 12.92 -18.38
C LEU A 210 -3.05 13.21 -18.59
N PHE A 211 -3.42 13.93 -19.64
CA PHE A 211 -4.82 14.21 -19.96
C PHE A 211 -5.63 12.93 -20.18
N VAL A 212 -5.14 12.01 -20.99
CA VAL A 212 -5.87 10.75 -21.27
C VAL A 212 -5.95 9.85 -20.04
N VAL A 213 -4.85 9.74 -19.28
CA VAL A 213 -4.86 9.01 -17.99
C VAL A 213 -5.81 9.68 -17.01
N GLY A 214 -5.83 11.02 -16.96
CA GLY A 214 -6.75 11.80 -16.14
C GLY A 214 -8.22 11.51 -16.46
N ILE A 215 -8.59 11.41 -17.75
CA ILE A 215 -9.94 10.99 -18.15
C ILE A 215 -10.29 9.63 -17.57
N VAL A 216 -9.36 8.66 -17.62
CA VAL A 216 -9.58 7.32 -17.06
C VAL A 216 -9.84 7.40 -15.56
N VAL A 217 -9.07 8.22 -14.84
CA VAL A 217 -9.27 8.44 -13.40
C VAL A 217 -10.65 9.06 -13.12
N VAL A 218 -11.05 10.09 -13.87
CA VAL A 218 -12.37 10.73 -13.71
C VAL A 218 -13.51 9.76 -13.98
N ILE A 219 -13.40 8.93 -15.02
CA ILE A 219 -14.38 7.88 -15.30
C ILE A 219 -14.41 6.87 -14.13
N SER A 220 -13.26 6.50 -13.59
CA SER A 220 -13.18 5.59 -12.43
C SER A 220 -13.86 6.16 -11.19
N MET A 221 -13.70 7.47 -10.94
CA MET A 221 -14.39 8.18 -9.85
C MET A 221 -15.92 8.14 -10.05
N LYS A 222 -16.39 8.45 -11.25
CA LYS A 222 -17.83 8.43 -11.56
C LYS A 222 -18.44 7.04 -11.43
N LEU A 223 -17.74 6.01 -11.89
CA LEU A 223 -18.20 4.63 -11.73
C LEU A 223 -18.21 4.20 -10.26
N SER A 224 -17.24 4.63 -9.46
CA SER A 224 -17.25 4.39 -8.02
C SER A 224 -18.44 5.06 -7.34
N GLU A 225 -18.73 6.32 -7.67
CA GLU A 225 -19.94 7.03 -7.19
C GLU A 225 -21.23 6.29 -7.55
N LEU A 226 -21.35 5.80 -8.79
CA LEU A 226 -22.54 5.03 -9.25
C LEU A 226 -22.74 3.72 -8.48
N THR A 227 -21.68 3.12 -7.94
CA THR A 227 -21.78 1.92 -7.10
C THR A 227 -22.01 2.24 -5.63
N GLY A 228 -22.22 3.51 -5.27
CA GLY A 228 -22.31 3.95 -3.88
C GLY A 228 -21.01 3.77 -3.10
N GLY A 229 -19.85 3.77 -3.80
CA GLY A 229 -18.54 3.55 -3.20
C GLY A 229 -18.17 2.09 -2.93
N ILE A 230 -19.06 1.13 -3.24
CA ILE A 230 -18.82 -0.31 -3.05
C ILE A 230 -17.58 -0.75 -3.82
N ILE A 231 -17.44 -0.28 -5.07
CA ILE A 231 -16.23 -0.51 -5.85
C ILE A 231 -15.36 0.75 -5.77
N ASN A 232 -14.23 0.64 -5.10
CA ASN A 232 -13.32 1.76 -4.92
C ASN A 232 -12.77 2.27 -6.26
N THR A 233 -12.64 3.59 -6.39
CA THR A 233 -12.06 4.29 -7.56
C THR A 233 -10.74 3.67 -8.02
N PHE A 234 -9.87 3.30 -7.08
CA PHE A 234 -8.53 2.80 -7.41
C PHE A 234 -8.56 1.39 -8.00
N ILE A 235 -9.52 0.55 -7.59
CA ILE A 235 -9.74 -0.77 -8.22
C ILE A 235 -10.17 -0.56 -9.67
N ILE A 236 -11.14 0.32 -9.91
CA ILE A 236 -11.65 0.61 -11.26
C ILE A 236 -10.51 1.17 -12.12
N ALA A 237 -9.72 2.12 -11.59
CA ALA A 237 -8.57 2.71 -12.29
C ALA A 237 -7.51 1.65 -12.65
N LEU A 238 -7.22 0.72 -11.73
CA LEU A 238 -6.31 -0.39 -11.97
C LEU A 238 -6.81 -1.29 -13.11
N LEU A 239 -8.09 -1.68 -13.05
CA LEU A 239 -8.72 -2.53 -14.05
C LEU A 239 -8.78 -1.85 -15.43
N PHE A 240 -9.06 -0.54 -15.48
CA PHE A 240 -8.96 0.23 -16.72
C PHE A 240 -7.52 0.25 -17.25
N GLY A 241 -6.51 0.43 -16.40
CA GLY A 241 -5.11 0.37 -16.81
C GLY A 241 -4.78 -0.97 -17.48
N ILE A 242 -5.16 -2.09 -16.86
CA ILE A 242 -5.00 -3.45 -17.39
C ILE A 242 -5.77 -3.61 -18.71
N GLY A 243 -7.05 -3.23 -18.73
CA GLY A 243 -7.93 -3.39 -19.91
C GLY A 243 -7.50 -2.55 -21.11
N LEU A 244 -7.13 -1.28 -20.88
CA LEU A 244 -6.69 -0.37 -21.94
C LEU A 244 -5.32 -0.78 -22.53
N ARG A 245 -4.43 -1.36 -21.70
CA ARG A 245 -3.22 -2.01 -22.22
C ARG A 245 -3.54 -3.23 -23.04
N ALA A 246 -4.42 -4.10 -22.56
CA ALA A 246 -4.83 -5.30 -23.29
C ALA A 246 -5.50 -4.98 -24.63
N ALA A 247 -6.26 -3.87 -24.69
CA ALA A 247 -6.85 -3.35 -25.94
C ALA A 247 -5.81 -2.68 -26.87
N GLY A 248 -4.56 -2.55 -26.43
CA GLY A 248 -3.48 -1.88 -27.19
C GLY A 248 -3.65 -0.35 -27.27
N ILE A 249 -4.50 0.25 -26.46
CA ILE A 249 -4.68 1.71 -26.40
C ILE A 249 -3.51 2.33 -25.62
N PHE A 250 -3.21 1.82 -24.44
CA PHE A 250 -2.05 2.23 -23.66
C PHE A 250 -0.84 1.33 -23.94
N LYS A 251 0.32 1.95 -23.95
CA LYS A 251 1.59 1.21 -23.92
C LYS A 251 1.82 0.62 -22.51
N LYS A 252 2.68 -0.40 -22.40
CA LYS A 252 3.20 -0.87 -21.11
C LYS A 252 3.82 0.32 -20.37
N ASN A 253 3.54 0.43 -19.07
CA ASN A 253 4.06 1.52 -18.23
C ASN A 253 3.74 2.92 -18.80
N VAL A 254 2.46 3.23 -18.96
CA VAL A 254 1.96 4.41 -19.69
C VAL A 254 2.62 5.74 -19.29
N LEU A 255 2.96 5.93 -18.02
CA LEU A 255 3.65 7.14 -17.54
C LEU A 255 5.18 7.05 -17.62
N SER A 256 5.76 5.92 -18.03
CA SER A 256 7.21 5.84 -18.24
C SER A 256 7.63 6.70 -19.44
N GLY A 257 8.67 7.49 -19.22
CA GLY A 257 9.18 8.44 -20.23
C GLY A 257 8.55 9.82 -20.17
N ILE A 258 7.65 10.09 -19.20
CA ILE A 258 7.29 11.46 -18.84
C ILE A 258 8.21 11.95 -17.71
N ASP A 259 8.68 13.21 -17.82
CA ASP A 259 9.66 13.79 -16.88
C ASP A 259 9.08 13.97 -15.45
N ALA A 260 7.75 13.87 -15.29
CA ALA A 260 7.06 14.10 -14.02
C ALA A 260 6.94 12.83 -13.14
N LEU A 261 7.20 11.63 -13.64
CA LEU A 261 6.90 10.37 -12.92
C LEU A 261 7.60 10.29 -11.55
N GLY A 262 8.86 10.69 -11.45
CA GLY A 262 9.60 10.68 -10.18
C GLY A 262 8.98 11.60 -9.13
N LEU A 263 8.59 12.82 -9.51
CA LEU A 263 7.91 13.76 -8.62
C LEU A 263 6.52 13.24 -8.20
N MET A 264 5.78 12.65 -9.13
CA MET A 264 4.49 12.03 -8.84
C MET A 264 4.63 10.91 -7.81
N MET A 265 5.65 10.06 -7.95
CA MET A 265 5.93 9.00 -6.98
C MET A 265 6.26 9.58 -5.60
N LEU A 266 7.09 10.62 -5.51
CA LEU A 266 7.36 11.30 -4.25
C LEU A 266 6.09 11.90 -3.63
N GLY A 267 5.25 12.54 -4.43
CA GLY A 267 3.98 13.12 -3.97
C GLY A 267 3.05 12.11 -3.30
N ILE A 268 2.87 10.93 -3.89
CA ILE A 268 1.99 9.90 -3.29
C ILE A 268 2.56 9.29 -2.01
N LEU A 269 3.89 9.25 -1.85
CA LEU A 269 4.52 8.76 -0.62
C LEU A 269 4.18 9.63 0.58
N ILE A 270 3.99 10.92 0.39
CA ILE A 270 3.68 11.86 1.46
C ILE A 270 2.28 11.60 2.06
N ILE A 271 1.36 11.00 1.29
CA ILE A 271 0.03 10.63 1.81
C ILE A 271 0.14 9.70 3.04
N ILE A 272 1.14 8.80 3.04
CA ILE A 272 1.35 7.82 4.11
C ILE A 272 1.60 8.51 5.46
N PHE A 273 2.23 9.69 5.44
CA PHE A 273 2.62 10.40 6.66
C PHE A 273 1.55 11.38 7.17
N GLY A 274 0.49 11.62 6.37
CA GLY A 274 -0.58 12.56 6.74
C GLY A 274 -1.15 12.35 8.15
N PRO A 275 -1.58 11.13 8.52
CA PRO A 275 -2.14 10.84 9.83
C PRO A 275 -1.19 11.09 11.01
N LEU A 276 0.12 11.04 10.79
CA LEU A 276 1.13 11.25 11.85
C LEU A 276 1.17 12.70 12.36
N ALA A 277 0.72 13.67 11.54
CA ALA A 277 0.68 15.06 11.92
C ALA A 277 -0.46 15.39 12.91
N THR A 278 -1.62 14.73 12.74
CA THR A 278 -2.89 15.12 13.40
C THR A 278 -3.16 14.45 14.74
N ILE A 279 -2.45 13.37 15.09
CA ILE A 279 -2.69 12.62 16.32
C ILE A 279 -2.25 13.41 17.56
N SER A 280 -3.00 13.38 18.68
CA SER A 280 -2.57 14.01 19.93
C SER A 280 -1.70 13.07 20.79
N VAL A 281 -0.85 13.65 21.65
CA VAL A 281 -0.01 12.86 22.57
C VAL A 281 -0.85 12.14 23.63
N ASN A 282 -1.92 12.79 24.09
CA ASN A 282 -2.81 12.19 25.09
C ASN A 282 -3.53 10.96 24.53
N ASP A 283 -4.07 11.06 23.30
CA ASP A 283 -4.71 9.92 22.64
C ASP A 283 -3.72 8.75 22.43
N LEU A 284 -2.44 9.09 22.16
CA LEU A 284 -1.40 8.07 22.05
C LEU A 284 -1.19 7.30 23.35
N VAL A 285 -1.18 8.00 24.50
CA VAL A 285 -0.93 7.37 25.80
C VAL A 285 -2.12 6.50 26.23
N GLU A 286 -3.35 6.98 26.07
CA GLU A 286 -4.55 6.26 26.50
C GLU A 286 -4.82 5.00 25.67
N LEU A 287 -4.59 5.08 24.38
CA LEU A 287 -4.91 3.98 23.46
C LEU A 287 -3.70 3.11 23.09
N ILE A 288 -2.54 3.32 23.74
CA ILE A 288 -1.31 2.57 23.39
C ILE A 288 -1.46 1.07 23.64
N ILE A 289 -2.08 0.67 24.75
CA ILE A 289 -2.28 -0.75 25.09
C ILE A 289 -3.31 -1.39 24.15
N PRO A 290 -4.52 -0.83 23.97
CA PRO A 290 -5.49 -1.30 22.97
C PRO A 290 -4.90 -1.40 21.58
N LEU A 291 -4.15 -0.40 21.15
CA LEU A 291 -3.49 -0.36 19.86
C LEU A 291 -2.49 -1.49 19.69
N LEU A 292 -1.56 -1.67 20.65
CA LEU A 292 -0.54 -2.71 20.58
C LEU A 292 -1.14 -4.11 20.60
N LEU A 293 -2.17 -4.35 21.43
CA LEU A 293 -2.87 -5.63 21.49
C LEU A 293 -3.65 -5.90 20.19
N SER A 294 -4.32 -4.88 19.65
CA SER A 294 -5.01 -5.01 18.35
C SER A 294 -4.04 -5.35 17.22
N PHE A 295 -2.84 -4.74 17.20
CA PHE A 295 -1.81 -5.11 16.23
C PHE A 295 -1.29 -6.53 16.48
N ALA A 296 -0.94 -6.89 17.71
CA ALA A 296 -0.40 -8.20 18.02
C ALA A 296 -1.37 -9.33 17.62
N VAL A 297 -2.64 -9.18 18.00
CA VAL A 297 -3.69 -10.16 17.70
C VAL A 297 -4.07 -10.14 16.21
N GLY A 298 -4.32 -8.97 15.65
CA GLY A 298 -4.75 -8.85 14.25
C GLY A 298 -3.65 -9.28 13.27
N VAL A 299 -2.42 -8.81 13.47
CA VAL A 299 -1.27 -9.20 12.64
C VAL A 299 -0.95 -10.69 12.82
N GLY A 300 -1.05 -11.22 14.05
CA GLY A 300 -0.92 -12.65 14.31
C GLY A 300 -1.92 -13.46 13.50
N GLY A 301 -3.19 -13.06 13.50
CA GLY A 301 -4.25 -13.67 12.69
C GLY A 301 -3.96 -13.60 11.18
N ALA A 302 -3.55 -12.42 10.69
CA ALA A 302 -3.17 -12.25 9.29
C ALA A 302 -2.05 -13.20 8.86
N ILE A 303 -0.99 -13.28 9.66
CA ILE A 303 0.18 -14.13 9.39
C ILE A 303 -0.21 -15.61 9.37
N ILE A 304 -0.96 -16.07 10.38
CA ILE A 304 -1.34 -17.48 10.49
C ILE A 304 -2.20 -17.90 9.29
N PHE A 305 -3.24 -17.14 8.96
CA PHE A 305 -4.12 -17.46 7.84
C PHE A 305 -3.39 -17.36 6.49
N ALA A 306 -2.55 -16.33 6.30
CA ALA A 306 -1.74 -16.20 5.11
C ALA A 306 -0.77 -17.39 4.92
N ILE A 307 -0.14 -17.87 5.99
CA ILE A 307 0.75 -19.04 5.93
C ILE A 307 -0.02 -20.30 5.59
N ILE A 308 -1.17 -20.54 6.23
CA ILE A 308 -1.98 -21.76 6.01
C ILE A 308 -2.41 -21.79 4.54
N VAL A 309 -3.07 -20.75 4.07
CA VAL A 309 -3.59 -20.68 2.70
C VAL A 309 -2.46 -20.59 1.68
N GLY A 310 -1.39 -19.85 1.99
CA GLY A 310 -0.23 -19.72 1.12
C GLY A 310 0.48 -21.05 0.89
N LYS A 311 0.67 -21.87 1.93
CA LYS A 311 1.23 -23.22 1.79
C LYS A 311 0.36 -24.13 0.93
N ILE A 312 -0.97 -24.08 1.11
CA ILE A 312 -1.92 -24.86 0.30
C ILE A 312 -1.81 -24.45 -1.18
N LEU A 313 -1.61 -23.17 -1.45
CA LEU A 313 -1.50 -22.63 -2.80
C LEU A 313 -0.07 -22.70 -3.40
N GLY A 314 0.90 -23.25 -2.65
CA GLY A 314 2.27 -23.46 -3.12
C GLY A 314 3.19 -22.25 -3.01
N TYR A 315 2.87 -21.29 -2.14
CA TYR A 315 3.73 -20.14 -1.85
C TYR A 315 4.72 -20.41 -0.73
N SER A 316 5.88 -19.74 -0.76
CA SER A 316 6.82 -19.74 0.34
C SER A 316 6.19 -19.11 1.60
N VAL A 317 6.66 -19.51 2.77
CA VAL A 317 6.20 -18.93 4.05
C VAL A 317 6.50 -17.42 4.08
N SER A 318 7.68 -17.02 3.61
CA SER A 318 8.07 -15.61 3.57
C SER A 318 7.14 -14.79 2.67
N MET A 319 6.85 -15.29 1.45
CA MET A 319 5.95 -14.59 0.54
C MET A 319 4.52 -14.53 1.08
N SER A 320 4.04 -15.62 1.70
CA SER A 320 2.71 -15.67 2.32
C SER A 320 2.57 -14.65 3.44
N ILE A 321 3.56 -14.54 4.33
CA ILE A 321 3.58 -13.53 5.40
C ILE A 321 3.62 -12.12 4.79
N ALA A 322 4.48 -11.88 3.81
CA ALA A 322 4.58 -10.57 3.16
C ALA A 322 3.25 -10.13 2.53
N ILE A 323 2.54 -11.05 1.86
CA ILE A 323 1.19 -10.82 1.32
C ILE A 323 0.21 -10.45 2.44
N GLY A 324 0.19 -11.19 3.55
CA GLY A 324 -0.69 -10.91 4.69
C GLY A 324 -0.42 -9.53 5.30
N LEU A 325 0.85 -9.16 5.44
CA LEU A 325 1.26 -7.88 6.00
C LEU A 325 0.92 -6.67 5.12
N THR A 326 0.59 -6.87 3.84
CA THR A 326 0.14 -5.76 2.99
C THR A 326 -1.12 -5.09 3.50
N SER A 327 -1.90 -5.76 4.35
CA SER A 327 -3.06 -5.19 5.04
C SER A 327 -2.71 -3.97 5.89
N LEU A 328 -1.45 -3.85 6.33
CA LEU A 328 -1.02 -2.76 7.20
C LEU A 328 -0.64 -1.47 6.45
N TYR A 329 -0.46 -1.50 5.13
CA TYR A 329 0.03 -0.31 4.43
C TYR A 329 -0.42 -0.20 2.96
N GLY A 330 -0.77 -1.29 2.29
CA GLY A 330 -1.21 -1.27 0.89
C GLY A 330 -0.23 -0.62 -0.08
N PHE A 331 -0.76 -0.11 -1.20
CA PHE A 331 -0.02 0.73 -2.13
C PHE A 331 0.09 2.17 -1.57
N PRO A 332 1.21 2.89 -1.74
CA PRO A 332 2.43 2.58 -2.52
C PRO A 332 3.51 1.80 -1.76
N GLY A 333 3.29 1.50 -0.47
CA GLY A 333 4.26 0.80 0.37
C GLY A 333 4.68 -0.55 -0.20
N THR A 334 3.73 -1.31 -0.77
CA THR A 334 3.99 -2.61 -1.41
C THR A 334 5.02 -2.52 -2.53
N MET A 335 4.94 -1.48 -3.36
CA MET A 335 5.88 -1.28 -4.45
C MET A 335 7.28 -0.97 -3.94
N ILE A 336 7.39 -0.03 -3.01
CA ILE A 336 8.68 0.45 -2.51
C ILE A 336 9.42 -0.66 -1.77
N LEU A 337 8.74 -1.36 -0.87
CA LEU A 337 9.34 -2.47 -0.12
C LEU A 337 9.81 -3.60 -1.06
N SER A 338 9.08 -3.85 -2.16
CA SER A 338 9.49 -4.83 -3.18
C SER A 338 10.79 -4.40 -3.88
N GLN A 339 10.86 -3.14 -4.29
CA GLN A 339 12.04 -2.56 -4.94
C GLN A 339 13.24 -2.48 -3.99
N GLU A 340 13.01 -2.09 -2.73
CA GLU A 340 14.05 -2.08 -1.70
C GLU A 340 14.61 -3.49 -1.46
N ALA A 341 13.74 -4.51 -1.36
CA ALA A 341 14.17 -5.90 -1.18
C ALA A 341 15.03 -6.40 -2.36
N ALA A 342 14.62 -6.09 -3.59
CA ALA A 342 15.36 -6.43 -4.80
C ALA A 342 16.73 -5.72 -4.82
N ASN A 343 16.76 -4.42 -4.50
CA ASN A 343 17.99 -3.64 -4.48
C ASN A 343 18.96 -4.04 -3.35
N ALA A 344 18.42 -4.52 -2.22
CA ALA A 344 19.24 -4.91 -1.07
C ALA A 344 19.93 -6.26 -1.25
N VAL A 345 19.32 -7.16 -2.00
CA VAL A 345 19.78 -8.55 -2.13
C VAL A 345 20.45 -8.79 -3.47
N GLY A 346 19.90 -8.23 -4.56
CA GLY A 346 20.48 -8.39 -5.89
C GLY A 346 21.84 -7.72 -6.02
N GLU A 347 22.87 -8.49 -6.38
CA GLU A 347 24.24 -8.02 -6.56
C GLU A 347 24.48 -7.51 -7.99
N THR A 348 23.78 -8.09 -8.98
CA THR A 348 23.83 -7.66 -10.37
C THR A 348 22.50 -7.04 -10.82
N PRO A 349 22.49 -6.24 -11.90
CA PRO A 349 21.25 -5.70 -12.47
C PRO A 349 20.23 -6.80 -12.83
N GLU A 350 20.71 -7.94 -13.33
CA GLU A 350 19.90 -9.09 -13.69
C GLU A 350 19.25 -9.72 -12.45
N GLU A 351 20.01 -9.93 -11.40
CA GLU A 351 19.48 -10.45 -10.12
C GLU A 351 18.39 -9.53 -9.54
N LYS A 352 18.64 -8.22 -9.52
CA LYS A 352 17.65 -7.24 -9.07
C LYS A 352 16.36 -7.34 -9.86
N LYS A 353 16.47 -7.44 -11.19
CA LYS A 353 15.31 -7.55 -12.08
C LYS A 353 14.54 -8.85 -11.87
N VAL A 354 15.24 -9.98 -11.68
CA VAL A 354 14.58 -11.28 -11.39
C VAL A 354 13.82 -11.20 -10.06
N ILE A 355 14.46 -10.69 -9.02
CA ILE A 355 13.85 -10.56 -7.69
C ILE A 355 12.63 -9.64 -7.76
N GLU A 356 12.76 -8.49 -8.41
CA GLU A 356 11.67 -7.53 -8.56
C GLU A 356 10.50 -8.14 -9.35
N ASN A 357 10.76 -8.81 -10.46
CA ASN A 357 9.73 -9.44 -11.28
C ASN A 357 8.97 -10.54 -10.53
N GLU A 358 9.62 -11.24 -9.61
CA GLU A 358 8.97 -12.27 -8.79
C GLU A 358 8.16 -11.72 -7.62
N ILE A 359 8.59 -10.60 -7.02
CA ILE A 359 7.97 -10.05 -5.80
C ILE A 359 6.91 -8.99 -6.13
N LEU A 360 7.25 -8.01 -6.98
CA LEU A 360 6.46 -6.80 -7.17
C LEU A 360 5.02 -7.06 -7.62
N PRO A 361 4.73 -7.91 -8.63
CA PRO A 361 3.35 -8.16 -9.04
C PRO A 361 2.50 -8.77 -7.94
N LYS A 362 3.09 -9.69 -7.15
CA LYS A 362 2.42 -10.33 -6.01
C LYS A 362 2.08 -9.31 -4.93
N MET A 363 3.03 -8.46 -4.58
CA MET A 363 2.84 -7.45 -3.53
C MET A 363 1.82 -6.37 -3.92
N ILE A 364 1.81 -5.92 -5.17
CA ILE A 364 0.82 -4.95 -5.67
C ILE A 364 -0.58 -5.54 -5.58
N ILE A 365 -0.78 -6.75 -6.11
CA ILE A 365 -2.09 -7.41 -6.10
C ILE A 365 -2.54 -7.71 -4.68
N ALA A 366 -1.62 -8.14 -3.81
CA ALA A 366 -1.90 -8.36 -2.40
C ALA A 366 -2.37 -7.07 -1.71
N GLY A 367 -1.69 -5.94 -1.92
CA GLY A 367 -2.07 -4.66 -1.33
C GLY A 367 -3.48 -4.22 -1.74
N PHE A 368 -3.83 -4.36 -3.02
CA PHE A 368 -5.21 -4.06 -3.47
C PHE A 368 -6.22 -5.07 -2.92
N SER A 369 -5.88 -6.35 -2.87
CA SER A 369 -6.75 -7.39 -2.32
C SER A 369 -7.07 -7.12 -0.85
N THR A 370 -6.09 -6.87 -0.03
CA THR A 370 -6.25 -6.71 1.42
C THR A 370 -6.91 -5.38 1.78
N VAL A 371 -6.27 -4.26 1.41
CA VAL A 371 -6.61 -2.90 1.90
C VAL A 371 -7.87 -2.35 1.26
N THR A 372 -8.18 -2.75 0.02
CA THR A 372 -9.27 -2.12 -0.73
C THR A 372 -10.48 -3.05 -0.84
N ILE A 373 -10.31 -4.24 -1.41
CA ILE A 373 -11.45 -5.11 -1.70
C ILE A 373 -11.93 -5.80 -0.43
N THR A 374 -11.04 -6.54 0.23
CA THR A 374 -11.43 -7.42 1.34
C THR A 374 -11.75 -6.63 2.60
N SER A 375 -10.96 -5.59 2.90
CA SER A 375 -11.17 -4.74 4.06
C SER A 375 -12.54 -4.04 3.99
N VAL A 376 -12.86 -3.41 2.87
CA VAL A 376 -14.16 -2.72 2.68
C VAL A 376 -15.32 -3.70 2.74
N PHE A 377 -15.21 -4.84 2.05
CA PHE A 377 -16.23 -5.88 2.05
C PHE A 377 -16.51 -6.39 3.46
N LEU A 378 -15.49 -6.79 4.21
CA LEU A 378 -15.66 -7.30 5.58
C LEU A 378 -16.16 -6.21 6.53
N THR A 379 -15.64 -4.98 6.43
CA THR A 379 -16.09 -3.86 7.26
C THR A 379 -17.57 -3.54 7.01
N SER A 380 -18.05 -3.60 5.78
CA SER A 380 -19.47 -3.37 5.47
C SER A 380 -20.41 -4.35 6.19
N ILE A 381 -19.92 -5.58 6.43
CA ILE A 381 -20.67 -6.59 7.18
C ILE A 381 -20.57 -6.32 8.68
N ILE A 382 -19.34 -6.14 9.21
CA ILE A 382 -19.12 -6.09 10.66
C ILE A 382 -19.59 -4.79 11.30
N VAL A 383 -19.61 -3.67 10.56
CA VAL A 383 -20.09 -2.39 11.07
C VAL A 383 -21.56 -2.43 11.46
N GLY A 384 -22.34 -3.35 10.88
CA GLY A 384 -23.75 -3.59 11.25
C GLY A 384 -23.92 -4.16 12.67
N PHE A 385 -22.87 -4.74 13.26
CA PHE A 385 -22.90 -5.27 14.62
C PHE A 385 -22.51 -4.23 15.70
N MET A 386 -22.17 -3.01 15.30
CA MET A 386 -21.92 -1.92 16.27
C MET A 386 -23.24 -1.43 16.88
N VAL A 387 -23.28 -1.41 18.20
CA VAL A 387 -24.45 -1.03 19.00
C VAL A 387 -24.09 0.03 20.05
#